data_4a17d4d4e14f58b1365b2ce3e26cd782
#
_entry.id   4a17d4d4e14f58b1365b2ce3e26cd782
#
_cell.length_a   1.000
_cell.length_b   1.000
_cell.length_c   1.000
_cell.angle_alpha   90.00
_cell.angle_beta   90.00
_cell.angle_gamma   90.00
#
_symmetry.space_group_name_H-M   'P 1'
#
loop_
_entity.id
_entity.type
_entity.pdbx_description
1 polymer ?
#
loop_
_entity_poly.entity_id
_entity_poly.type
_entity_poly.pdbx_seq_one_letter_code
_entity_poly.pdbx_strand_id
1 'polypeptide(L)'
;EWKAVYTRISAGCMERMELMVKKIVRDPLFLAKKSVDATEADKQVVTDLLDTLRANLDHCVGMAANMIGVKKNIIVVAAGPFQFAMINPVITKKSGTYQTEEGCLSLEGVRPCTRYQEIEVDYLDQSFKKQHGKYSGWTAQIIQHEIDHCNGIVI
;
A
#
# COMPACT_ATOMS: atom_id res chain seq x y z
N GLU A 1 -14.62 -5.37 -13.72
CA GLU A 1 -13.15 -5.45 -13.59
C GLU A 1 -12.71 -6.65 -12.78
N TRP A 2 -13.24 -6.81 -11.59
CA TRP A 2 -12.94 -7.94 -10.71
C TRP A 2 -13.34 -9.28 -11.34
N LYS A 3 -14.47 -9.31 -12.02
CA LYS A 3 -14.99 -10.51 -12.70
C LYS A 3 -14.07 -10.98 -13.83
N ALA A 4 -13.40 -10.06 -14.49
CA ALA A 4 -12.50 -10.39 -15.60
C ALA A 4 -11.23 -11.13 -15.15
N VAL A 5 -10.80 -10.91 -13.91
CA VAL A 5 -9.66 -11.61 -13.32
C VAL A 5 -10.03 -13.06 -13.01
N TYR A 6 -11.25 -13.28 -12.53
CA TYR A 6 -11.73 -14.61 -12.13
C TYR A 6 -12.04 -15.53 -13.28
N THR A 7 -12.52 -15.01 -14.41
CA THR A 7 -12.92 -15.84 -15.55
C THR A 7 -11.78 -16.63 -16.20
N ARG A 8 -10.54 -16.34 -15.85
CA ARG A 8 -9.36 -17.03 -16.39
C ARG A 8 -8.77 -18.10 -15.48
N ILE A 9 -9.38 -18.33 -14.34
CA ILE A 9 -8.86 -19.19 -13.30
C ILE A 9 -9.81 -20.38 -13.11
N SER A 10 -9.29 -21.57 -12.79
CA SER A 10 -10.11 -22.71 -12.46
C SER A 10 -10.96 -22.44 -11.22
N ALA A 11 -12.11 -23.10 -11.10
CA ALA A 11 -13.06 -22.87 -10.00
C ALA A 11 -12.41 -22.90 -8.61
N GLY A 12 -11.51 -23.84 -8.36
CA GLY A 12 -10.85 -23.95 -7.06
C GLY A 12 -9.86 -22.82 -6.78
N CYS A 13 -9.17 -22.32 -7.81
CA CYS A 13 -8.30 -21.17 -7.70
C CYS A 13 -9.10 -19.87 -7.57
N MET A 14 -10.24 -19.81 -8.23
CA MET A 14 -11.13 -18.66 -8.21
C MET A 14 -11.69 -18.38 -6.82
N GLU A 15 -12.15 -19.40 -6.13
CA GLU A 15 -12.66 -19.32 -4.76
C GLU A 15 -11.59 -18.82 -3.81
N ARG A 16 -10.37 -19.30 -3.96
CA ARG A 16 -9.20 -18.86 -3.19
C ARG A 16 -8.84 -17.40 -3.47
N MET A 17 -8.90 -16.97 -4.73
CA MET A 17 -8.66 -15.58 -5.11
C MET A 17 -9.70 -14.63 -4.53
N GLU A 18 -10.96 -15.01 -4.51
CA GLU A 18 -12.04 -14.22 -3.91
C GLU A 18 -11.80 -13.94 -2.41
N LEU A 19 -11.21 -14.89 -1.68
CA LEU A 19 -10.88 -14.72 -0.27
C LEU A 19 -9.67 -13.80 -0.05
N MET A 20 -8.75 -13.68 -1.01
CA MET A 20 -7.50 -12.92 -0.89
C MET A 20 -7.60 -11.50 -1.42
N VAL A 21 -8.30 -11.30 -2.53
CA VAL A 21 -8.48 -9.99 -3.14
C VAL A 21 -9.62 -9.25 -2.46
N LYS A 22 -9.31 -8.11 -1.84
CA LYS A 22 -10.27 -7.35 -1.05
C LYS A 22 -10.86 -6.18 -1.83
N LYS A 23 -12.07 -5.78 -1.43
CA LYS A 23 -12.73 -4.61 -1.98
C LYS A 23 -12.05 -3.34 -1.46
N ILE A 24 -11.85 -2.36 -2.35
CA ILE A 24 -11.23 -1.08 -1.99
C ILE A 24 -12.21 -0.22 -1.20
N VAL A 25 -11.76 0.25 -0.04
CA VAL A 25 -12.49 1.20 0.79
C VAL A 25 -12.41 2.60 0.17
N ARG A 26 -13.54 3.28 0.09
CA ARG A 26 -13.63 4.64 -0.48
C ARG A 26 -14.21 5.66 0.50
N ASP A 27 -14.46 5.28 1.73
CA ASP A 27 -15.01 6.17 2.76
C ASP A 27 -13.91 7.09 3.32
N PRO A 28 -13.96 8.41 3.05
CA PRO A 28 -12.95 9.34 3.55
C PRO A 28 -12.87 9.40 5.07
N LEU A 29 -13.97 9.19 5.77
CA LEU A 29 -13.99 9.19 7.24
C LEU A 29 -13.22 8.01 7.80
N PHE A 30 -13.35 6.84 7.17
CA PHE A 30 -12.56 5.67 7.56
C PHE A 30 -11.08 5.87 7.24
N LEU A 31 -10.77 6.37 6.05
CA LEU A 31 -9.40 6.59 5.57
C LEU A 31 -8.65 7.67 6.38
N ALA A 32 -9.38 8.60 6.99
CA ALA A 32 -8.80 9.65 7.83
C ALA A 32 -8.41 9.17 9.24
N LYS A 33 -8.67 7.93 9.57
CA LYS A 33 -8.29 7.36 10.87
C LYS A 33 -6.86 6.84 10.84
N LYS A 34 -6.09 7.15 11.89
CA LYS A 34 -4.72 6.69 12.01
C LYS A 34 -4.69 5.18 12.27
N SER A 35 -3.81 4.48 11.58
CA SER A 35 -3.56 3.05 11.77
C SER A 35 -2.65 2.81 12.97
N VAL A 36 -2.67 1.59 13.47
CA VAL A 36 -1.80 1.12 14.56
C VAL A 36 -0.81 0.08 14.04
N ASP A 37 0.24 -0.20 14.82
CA ASP A 37 1.25 -1.16 14.41
C ASP A 37 0.66 -2.55 14.23
N ALA A 38 1.18 -3.24 13.21
CA ALA A 38 0.84 -4.62 12.92
C ALA A 38 1.71 -5.58 13.73
N THR A 39 1.20 -6.78 13.96
CA THR A 39 1.90 -7.87 14.61
C THR A 39 1.90 -9.10 13.70
N GLU A 40 2.57 -10.17 14.10
CA GLU A 40 2.55 -11.42 13.34
C GLU A 40 1.15 -12.01 13.14
N ALA A 41 0.20 -11.66 14.02
CA ALA A 41 -1.21 -12.04 13.85
C ALA A 41 -1.84 -11.42 12.58
N ASP A 42 -1.22 -10.38 12.00
CA ASP A 42 -1.70 -9.68 10.82
C ASP A 42 -1.08 -10.21 9.50
N LYS A 43 -0.40 -11.36 9.52
CA LYS A 43 0.21 -11.95 8.31
C LYS A 43 -0.76 -12.12 7.15
N GLN A 44 -1.99 -12.51 7.44
CA GLN A 44 -3.00 -12.68 6.40
C GLN A 44 -3.35 -11.35 5.74
N VAL A 45 -3.34 -10.26 6.50
CA VAL A 45 -3.59 -8.91 5.96
C VAL A 45 -2.51 -8.53 4.95
N VAL A 46 -1.25 -8.88 5.22
CA VAL A 46 -0.13 -8.62 4.30
C VAL A 46 -0.35 -9.35 2.98
N THR A 47 -0.72 -10.63 3.03
CA THR A 47 -1.02 -11.44 1.86
C THR A 47 -2.20 -10.87 1.08
N ASP A 48 -3.29 -10.54 1.78
CA ASP A 48 -4.50 -9.96 1.16
C ASP A 48 -4.18 -8.64 0.47
N LEU A 49 -3.35 -7.80 1.09
CA LEU A 49 -2.96 -6.50 0.53
C LEU A 49 -2.10 -6.67 -0.72
N LEU A 50 -1.14 -7.59 -0.71
CA LEU A 50 -0.33 -7.90 -1.89
C LEU A 50 -1.17 -8.44 -3.04
N ASP A 51 -2.09 -9.35 -2.76
CA ASP A 51 -2.97 -9.92 -3.78
C ASP A 51 -3.90 -8.84 -4.37
N THR A 52 -4.39 -7.94 -3.53
CA THR A 52 -5.23 -6.82 -3.97
C THR A 52 -4.44 -5.84 -4.84
N LEU A 53 -3.19 -5.53 -4.49
CA LEU A 53 -2.33 -4.71 -5.33
C LEU A 53 -2.09 -5.37 -6.68
N ARG A 54 -1.75 -6.66 -6.70
CA ARG A 54 -1.50 -7.40 -7.93
C ARG A 54 -2.71 -7.44 -8.87
N ALA A 55 -3.90 -7.50 -8.30
CA ALA A 55 -5.14 -7.44 -9.07
C ALA A 55 -5.43 -6.05 -9.66
N ASN A 56 -4.76 -5.00 -9.20
CA ASN A 56 -4.95 -3.62 -9.60
C ASN A 56 -3.70 -2.96 -10.22
N LEU A 57 -2.69 -3.73 -10.60
CA LEU A 57 -1.41 -3.21 -11.10
C LEU A 57 -1.54 -2.36 -12.38
N ASP A 58 -2.59 -2.53 -13.15
CA ASP A 58 -2.84 -1.76 -14.37
C ASP A 58 -3.16 -0.27 -14.08
N HIS A 59 -3.55 0.05 -12.85
CA HIS A 59 -3.88 1.43 -12.45
C HIS A 59 -3.50 1.79 -11.00
N CYS A 60 -2.71 0.93 -10.34
CA CYS A 60 -2.30 1.15 -8.96
C CYS A 60 -0.87 0.65 -8.73
N VAL A 61 -0.05 1.46 -8.06
CA VAL A 61 1.36 1.14 -7.80
C VAL A 61 1.68 0.98 -6.32
N GLY A 62 0.73 1.21 -5.45
CA GLY A 62 0.89 1.02 -4.01
C GLY A 62 -0.44 1.03 -3.30
N MET A 63 -0.49 0.45 -2.10
CA MET A 63 -1.67 0.42 -1.24
C MET A 63 -1.27 0.40 0.23
N ALA A 64 -2.14 0.94 1.07
CA ALA A 64 -2.06 0.80 2.52
C ALA A 64 -3.20 -0.10 3.02
N ALA A 65 -3.03 -0.74 4.16
CA ALA A 65 -4.00 -1.70 4.68
C ALA A 65 -5.37 -1.09 4.97
N ASN A 66 -5.44 0.21 5.30
CA ASN A 66 -6.73 0.87 5.50
C ASN A 66 -7.58 0.90 4.23
N MET A 67 -6.95 0.81 3.06
CA MET A 67 -7.68 0.75 1.77
C MET A 67 -8.42 -0.56 1.57
N ILE A 68 -8.11 -1.60 2.33
CA ILE A 68 -8.86 -2.87 2.37
C ILE A 68 -9.61 -3.07 3.69
N GLY A 69 -9.80 -2.01 4.45
CA GLY A 69 -10.61 -2.02 5.66
C GLY A 69 -9.88 -2.40 6.95
N VAL A 70 -8.55 -2.44 6.94
CA VAL A 70 -7.74 -2.82 8.10
C VAL A 70 -6.85 -1.66 8.53
N LYS A 71 -7.07 -1.15 9.74
CA LYS A 71 -6.30 -0.01 10.28
C LYS A 71 -5.00 -0.48 10.93
N LYS A 72 -4.11 -1.03 10.14
CA LYS A 72 -2.78 -1.48 10.54
C LYS A 72 -1.70 -0.82 9.68
N ASN A 73 -0.54 -0.56 10.26
CA ASN A 73 0.58 0.07 9.56
C ASN A 73 1.27 -0.93 8.62
N ILE A 74 0.59 -1.25 7.52
CA ILE A 74 1.10 -2.13 6.47
C ILE A 74 0.91 -1.42 5.15
N ILE A 75 1.97 -1.35 4.35
CA ILE A 75 1.90 -0.85 2.98
C ILE A 75 2.48 -1.88 2.02
N VAL A 76 2.05 -1.84 0.77
CA VAL A 76 2.63 -2.61 -0.33
C VAL A 76 2.95 -1.68 -1.48
N VAL A 77 4.04 -1.97 -2.16
CA VAL A 77 4.60 -1.11 -3.20
C VAL A 77 4.97 -1.96 -4.41
N ALA A 78 4.63 -1.47 -5.60
CA ALA A 78 5.08 -2.04 -6.86
C ALA A 78 6.27 -1.24 -7.38
N ALA A 79 7.44 -1.88 -7.44
CA ALA A 79 8.67 -1.28 -7.96
C ALA A 79 9.12 -2.08 -9.18
N GLY A 80 8.81 -1.56 -10.37
CA GLY A 80 9.02 -2.29 -11.62
C GLY A 80 8.24 -3.61 -11.64
N PRO A 81 8.89 -4.75 -11.94
CA PRO A 81 8.21 -6.04 -11.98
C PRO A 81 7.97 -6.66 -10.59
N PHE A 82 8.45 -6.03 -9.52
CA PHE A 82 8.38 -6.59 -8.17
C PHE A 82 7.34 -5.85 -7.32
N GLN A 83 6.67 -6.62 -6.45
CA GLN A 83 5.80 -6.08 -5.41
C GLN A 83 6.33 -6.53 -4.07
N PHE A 84 6.38 -5.63 -3.10
CA PHE A 84 6.87 -5.95 -1.76
C PHE A 84 6.05 -5.25 -0.69
N ALA A 85 6.06 -5.83 0.51
CA ALA A 85 5.38 -5.29 1.67
C ALA A 85 6.36 -4.62 2.63
N MET A 86 5.90 -3.56 3.27
CA MET A 86 6.59 -2.91 4.38
C MET A 86 5.63 -2.86 5.57
N ILE A 87 6.01 -3.51 6.66
CA ILE A 87 5.20 -3.58 7.87
C ILE A 87 5.79 -2.62 8.90
N ASN A 88 4.94 -1.82 9.51
CA ASN A 88 5.33 -0.78 10.46
C ASN A 88 6.43 0.14 9.92
N PRO A 89 6.28 0.68 8.69
CA PRO A 89 7.31 1.50 8.09
C PRO A 89 7.45 2.84 8.82
N VAL A 90 8.71 3.25 9.05
CA VAL A 90 9.05 4.54 9.65
C VAL A 90 10.12 5.20 8.81
N ILE A 91 9.85 6.41 8.34
CA ILE A 91 10.84 7.20 7.61
C ILE A 91 11.81 7.80 8.64
N THR A 92 13.07 7.39 8.57
CA THR A 92 14.12 7.82 9.50
C THR A 92 14.92 9.00 8.98
N LYS A 93 15.06 9.12 7.66
CA LYS A 93 15.73 10.26 7.00
C LYS A 93 14.99 10.61 5.73
N LYS A 94 15.01 11.90 5.40
CA LYS A 94 14.38 12.44 4.18
C LYS A 94 15.11 13.71 3.74
N SER A 95 15.23 13.89 2.43
CA SER A 95 15.89 15.06 1.85
C SER A 95 15.37 15.37 0.45
N GLY A 96 15.54 16.63 0.03
CA GLY A 96 15.18 17.07 -1.31
C GLY A 96 13.68 17.23 -1.52
N THR A 97 13.07 18.26 -0.92
CA THR A 97 11.64 18.51 -1.08
C THR A 97 11.28 18.92 -2.51
N TYR A 98 10.11 18.48 -2.97
CA TYR A 98 9.51 18.94 -4.22
C TYR A 98 7.99 18.90 -4.11
N GLN A 99 7.34 19.72 -4.94
CA GLN A 99 5.87 19.77 -5.03
C GLN A 99 5.39 18.91 -6.17
N THR A 100 4.34 18.14 -5.95
CA THR A 100 3.74 17.29 -6.96
C THR A 100 2.25 17.12 -6.73
N GLU A 101 1.59 16.42 -7.64
CA GLU A 101 0.19 16.05 -7.51
C GLU A 101 0.08 14.53 -7.55
N GLU A 102 -0.78 13.96 -6.71
CA GLU A 102 -0.98 12.52 -6.60
C GLU A 102 -2.44 12.15 -6.57
N GLY A 103 -2.75 10.99 -7.14
CA GLY A 103 -4.05 10.35 -7.04
C GLY A 103 -3.98 9.09 -6.21
N CYS A 104 -5.14 8.62 -5.76
CA CYS A 104 -5.28 7.40 -4.97
C CYS A 104 -6.42 6.55 -5.53
N LEU A 105 -6.23 5.22 -5.51
CA LEU A 105 -7.26 4.27 -5.96
C LEU A 105 -8.57 4.41 -5.18
N SER A 106 -8.50 4.76 -3.90
CA SER A 106 -9.67 4.93 -3.03
C SER A 106 -10.43 6.24 -3.26
N LEU A 107 -9.81 7.25 -3.89
CA LEU A 107 -10.35 8.61 -3.99
C LEU A 107 -10.25 9.11 -5.43
N GLU A 108 -11.24 9.88 -5.86
CA GLU A 108 -11.25 10.49 -7.18
C GLU A 108 -10.38 11.76 -7.23
N GLY A 109 -9.83 12.04 -8.43
CA GLY A 109 -9.03 13.22 -8.71
C GLY A 109 -7.61 13.14 -8.18
N VAL A 110 -6.91 14.26 -8.28
CA VAL A 110 -5.54 14.43 -7.81
C VAL A 110 -5.47 15.55 -6.79
N ARG A 111 -4.47 15.49 -5.91
CA ARG A 111 -4.27 16.48 -4.84
C ARG A 111 -2.81 16.89 -4.79
N PRO A 112 -2.52 18.18 -4.53
CA PRO A 112 -1.16 18.63 -4.37
C PRO A 112 -0.57 18.11 -3.07
N CYS A 113 0.72 17.78 -3.10
CA CYS A 113 1.44 17.34 -1.92
C CYS A 113 2.93 17.65 -2.03
N THR A 114 3.61 17.66 -0.89
CA THR A 114 5.06 17.79 -0.80
C THR A 114 5.66 16.42 -0.59
N ARG A 115 6.68 16.10 -1.37
CA ARG A 115 7.42 14.83 -1.28
C ARG A 115 8.90 15.07 -1.17
N TYR A 116 9.64 14.03 -0.81
CA TYR A 116 11.09 14.04 -0.68
C TYR A 116 11.71 13.16 -1.75
N GLN A 117 12.80 13.64 -2.36
CA GLN A 117 13.53 12.92 -3.42
C GLN A 117 14.15 11.64 -2.91
N GLU A 118 14.66 11.67 -1.69
CA GLU A 118 15.35 10.54 -1.06
C GLU A 118 14.83 10.33 0.35
N ILE A 119 14.61 9.06 0.71
CA ILE A 119 14.17 8.65 2.04
C ILE A 119 14.93 7.41 2.49
N GLU A 120 15.06 7.25 3.82
CA GLU A 120 15.47 6.01 4.45
C GLU A 120 14.33 5.53 5.33
N VAL A 121 14.05 4.24 5.28
CA VAL A 121 12.89 3.64 5.96
C VAL A 121 13.33 2.42 6.75
N ASP A 122 12.92 2.38 8.02
CA ASP A 122 12.99 1.18 8.85
C ASP A 122 11.63 0.49 8.79
N TYR A 123 11.62 -0.80 8.55
CA TYR A 123 10.38 -1.57 8.42
C TYR A 123 10.60 -3.04 8.74
N LEU A 124 9.52 -3.79 8.83
CA LEU A 124 9.55 -5.25 8.88
C LEU A 124 9.17 -5.78 7.48
N ASP A 125 9.87 -6.79 7.01
CA ASP A 125 9.54 -7.44 5.75
C ASP A 125 8.37 -8.42 5.93
N GLN A 126 8.01 -9.13 4.87
CA GLN A 126 6.89 -10.07 4.88
C GLN A 126 7.10 -11.22 5.88
N SER A 127 8.33 -11.49 6.29
CA SER A 127 8.68 -12.47 7.32
C SER A 127 8.81 -11.85 8.72
N PHE A 128 8.43 -10.58 8.88
CA PHE A 128 8.56 -9.81 10.13
C PHE A 128 9.99 -9.63 10.61
N LYS A 129 10.95 -9.67 9.69
CA LYS A 129 12.35 -9.37 9.97
C LYS A 129 12.63 -7.89 9.77
N LYS A 130 13.41 -7.31 10.66
CA LYS A 130 13.81 -5.89 10.58
C LYS A 130 14.64 -5.63 9.35
N GLN A 131 14.28 -4.59 8.60
CA GLN A 131 14.97 -4.12 7.41
C GLN A 131 15.17 -2.62 7.49
N HIS A 132 16.21 -2.14 6.82
CA HIS A 132 16.45 -0.74 6.58
C HIS A 132 16.75 -0.54 5.09
N GLY A 133 16.02 0.35 4.45
CA GLY A 133 16.16 0.59 3.03
C GLY A 133 16.32 2.07 2.70
N LYS A 134 17.04 2.34 1.61
CA LYS A 134 17.16 3.66 1.01
C LYS A 134 16.41 3.67 -0.31
N TYR A 135 15.56 4.66 -0.49
CA TYR A 135 14.73 4.78 -1.68
C TYR A 135 14.79 6.19 -2.24
N SER A 136 14.67 6.31 -3.55
CA SER A 136 14.69 7.60 -4.24
C SER A 136 13.68 7.60 -5.39
N GLY A 137 13.39 8.79 -5.91
CA GLY A 137 12.54 8.97 -7.08
C GLY A 137 11.13 8.41 -6.90
N TRP A 138 10.66 7.68 -7.91
CA TRP A 138 9.27 7.19 -7.96
C TRP A 138 8.94 6.23 -6.83
N THR A 139 9.83 5.28 -6.51
CA THR A 139 9.60 4.32 -5.42
C THR A 139 9.48 5.04 -4.08
N ALA A 140 10.34 6.03 -3.83
CA ALA A 140 10.27 6.86 -2.62
C ALA A 140 8.96 7.63 -2.54
N GLN A 141 8.46 8.14 -3.66
CA GLN A 141 7.20 8.85 -3.73
C GLN A 141 6.03 7.94 -3.34
N ILE A 142 5.98 6.72 -3.88
CA ILE A 142 4.94 5.74 -3.56
C ILE A 142 4.96 5.40 -2.07
N ILE A 143 6.12 5.12 -1.51
CA ILE A 143 6.27 4.77 -0.09
C ILE A 143 5.73 5.90 0.80
N GLN A 144 6.08 7.14 0.51
CA GLN A 144 5.61 8.30 1.26
C GLN A 144 4.08 8.45 1.20
N HIS A 145 3.50 8.26 0.02
CA HIS A 145 2.07 8.32 -0.19
C HIS A 145 1.35 7.27 0.68
N GLU A 146 1.82 6.04 0.65
CA GLU A 146 1.17 4.95 1.41
C GLU A 146 1.37 5.09 2.92
N ILE A 147 2.51 5.61 3.37
CA ILE A 147 2.72 5.92 4.80
C ILE A 147 1.76 7.02 5.25
N ASP A 148 1.50 8.02 4.42
CA ASP A 148 0.51 9.05 4.72
C ASP A 148 -0.88 8.43 4.96
N HIS A 149 -1.27 7.47 4.15
CA HIS A 149 -2.53 6.73 4.37
C HIS A 149 -2.55 6.05 5.74
N CYS A 150 -1.45 5.43 6.16
CA CYS A 150 -1.34 4.84 7.49
C CYS A 150 -1.53 5.87 8.62
N ASN A 151 -1.14 7.12 8.37
CA ASN A 151 -1.31 8.21 9.32
C ASN A 151 -2.68 8.90 9.23
N GLY A 152 -3.58 8.39 8.40
CA GLY A 152 -4.90 8.96 8.20
C GLY A 152 -4.91 10.21 7.35
N ILE A 153 -3.85 10.47 6.59
CA ILE A 153 -3.78 11.62 5.68
C ILE A 153 -4.46 11.21 4.37
N VAL A 154 -5.51 11.90 4.03
CA VAL A 154 -6.31 11.65 2.83
C VAL A 154 -5.75 12.51 1.68
N ILE A 155 -5.12 11.85 0.74
CA ILE A 155 -4.49 12.48 -0.42
C ILE A 155 -5.15 11.99 -1.69
#